data_ed0e22fdf5e97a4d9f6cd6e3fafa8017
#
_entry.id   ed0e22fdf5e97a4d9f6cd6e3fafa8017
#
_cell.length_a   1.000
_cell.length_b   1.000
_cell.length_c   1.000
_cell.angle_alpha   90.00
_cell.angle_beta   90.00
_cell.angle_gamma   90.00
#
_symmetry.space_group_name_H-M   'P 1'
#
loop_
_entity.id
_entity.type
_entity.pdbx_description
1 polymer ?
#
loop_
_entity_poly.entity_id
_entity_poly.type
_entity_poly.pdbx_seq_one_letter_code
_entity_poly.pdbx_strand_id
1 'polypeptide(L)'
;WARMRGELDRLANAYGVSWRWQQLYPPVGIQPAPYRLNDKQIERLLRNSERAANTFRRSLDESLDRSRLDGSSREDNINQFVKEFNDALKLLRDRFDGHTSIAGDVESVLMRAMRIDDFMRRHPLDRRVQRDWSTLRSELDQLSQSYNVAWNWNN
;
A
#
# COMPACT_ATOMS: atom_id res chain seq x y z
N TRP A 1 12.31 33.53 -4.23
CA TRP A 1 12.60 32.27 -4.91
C TRP A 1 13.80 32.39 -5.86
N ALA A 2 13.87 33.38 -6.73
CA ALA A 2 15.00 33.60 -7.67
C ALA A 2 16.35 33.76 -6.95
N ARG A 3 16.39 34.45 -5.81
CA ARG A 3 17.59 34.66 -5.00
C ARG A 3 18.12 33.38 -4.40
N MET A 4 17.24 32.52 -3.88
CA MET A 4 17.58 31.20 -3.33
C MET A 4 18.12 30.26 -4.42
N ARG A 5 17.54 30.29 -5.61
CA ARG A 5 18.05 29.56 -6.78
C ARG A 5 19.51 29.96 -7.12
N GLY A 6 19.77 31.24 -7.16
CA GLY A 6 21.13 31.75 -7.48
C GLY A 6 22.18 31.31 -6.47
N GLU A 7 21.84 31.23 -5.19
CA GLU A 7 22.74 30.72 -4.14
C GLU A 7 22.99 29.22 -4.27
N LEU A 8 21.98 28.44 -4.59
CA LEU A 8 22.10 27.00 -4.82
C LEU A 8 22.94 26.69 -6.08
N ASP A 9 22.78 27.45 -7.16
CA ASP A 9 23.60 27.33 -8.38
C ASP A 9 25.08 27.62 -8.10
N ARG A 10 25.36 28.63 -7.26
CA ARG A 10 26.74 28.94 -6.84
C ARG A 10 27.34 27.80 -6.01
N LEU A 11 26.55 27.24 -5.09
CA LEU A 11 26.97 26.11 -4.25
C LEU A 11 27.27 24.88 -5.12
N ALA A 12 26.40 24.53 -6.04
CA ALA A 12 26.57 23.40 -6.96
C ALA A 12 27.82 23.54 -7.79
N ASN A 13 28.08 24.74 -8.35
CA ASN A 13 29.28 25.03 -9.11
C ASN A 13 30.56 24.96 -8.24
N ALA A 14 30.52 25.41 -7.00
CA ALA A 14 31.65 25.35 -6.08
C ALA A 14 32.05 23.89 -5.73
N TYR A 15 31.10 22.96 -5.72
CA TYR A 15 31.32 21.53 -5.46
C TYR A 15 31.43 20.67 -6.73
N GLY A 16 31.48 21.28 -7.93
CA GLY A 16 31.61 20.56 -9.19
C GLY A 16 30.40 19.70 -9.55
N VAL A 17 29.25 20.00 -8.99
CA VAL A 17 28.02 19.28 -9.25
C VAL A 17 27.31 19.94 -10.44
N SER A 18 27.12 19.19 -11.53
CA SER A 18 26.33 19.67 -12.67
C SER A 18 24.83 19.56 -12.32
N TRP A 19 24.24 20.70 -12.08
CA TRP A 19 22.86 20.82 -11.64
C TRP A 19 22.01 21.57 -12.67
N ARG A 20 20.85 21.03 -13.04
CA ARG A 20 19.89 21.68 -13.95
C ARG A 20 18.49 21.68 -13.35
N TRP A 21 17.96 22.84 -13.02
CA TRP A 21 16.62 23.02 -12.48
C TRP A 21 15.51 22.43 -13.37
N GLN A 22 15.71 22.40 -14.68
CA GLN A 22 14.76 21.84 -15.64
C GLN A 22 14.61 20.32 -15.57
N GLN A 23 15.57 19.62 -14.94
CA GLN A 23 15.49 18.16 -14.74
C GLN A 23 14.70 17.77 -13.50
N LEU A 24 14.49 18.71 -12.57
CA LEU A 24 13.74 18.47 -11.33
C LEU A 24 12.25 18.78 -11.44
N TYR A 25 11.88 19.59 -12.42
CA TYR A 25 10.50 19.92 -12.70
C TYR A 25 10.22 19.54 -14.15
N PRO A 26 9.74 18.32 -14.44
CA PRO A 26 9.16 18.05 -15.74
C PRO A 26 8.11 19.12 -16.04
N PRO A 27 7.95 19.53 -17.31
CA PRO A 27 6.97 20.56 -17.67
C PRO A 27 5.62 20.18 -17.06
N VAL A 28 4.98 21.18 -16.43
CA VAL A 28 3.63 21.05 -15.86
C VAL A 28 2.71 20.55 -16.98
N GLY A 29 2.38 19.27 -16.97
CA GLY A 29 1.51 18.69 -17.98
C GLY A 29 1.50 17.17 -18.04
N ILE A 30 2.62 16.49 -17.76
CA ILE A 30 2.64 15.03 -17.79
C ILE A 30 3.57 14.56 -16.66
N GLN A 31 3.06 14.44 -15.44
CA GLN A 31 3.72 13.59 -14.47
C GLN A 31 3.55 12.16 -14.96
N PRO A 32 4.65 11.39 -15.19
CA PRO A 32 4.50 9.98 -15.49
C PRO A 32 3.69 9.35 -14.35
N ALA A 33 2.68 8.57 -14.71
CA ALA A 33 1.89 7.85 -13.73
C ALA A 33 2.84 7.09 -12.78
N PRO A 34 2.61 7.09 -11.47
CA PRO A 34 3.51 6.46 -10.50
C PRO A 34 3.55 4.92 -10.65
N TYR A 35 2.83 4.37 -11.59
CA TYR A 35 2.64 2.95 -11.84
C TYR A 35 2.93 2.58 -13.31
N ARG A 36 3.28 1.31 -13.53
CA ARG A 36 3.65 0.76 -14.86
C ARG A 36 2.45 0.39 -15.73
N LEU A 37 1.29 0.18 -15.12
CA LEU A 37 0.07 -0.23 -15.78
C LEU A 37 -0.77 0.98 -16.18
N ASN A 38 -1.73 0.79 -17.08
CA ASN A 38 -2.70 1.84 -17.38
C ASN A 38 -3.77 1.95 -16.26
N ASP A 39 -4.47 3.09 -16.20
CA ASP A 39 -5.46 3.38 -15.16
C ASP A 39 -6.52 2.29 -15.00
N LYS A 40 -7.03 1.72 -16.11
CA LYS A 40 -8.02 0.64 -16.07
C LYS A 40 -7.48 -0.64 -15.43
N GLN A 41 -6.19 -0.92 -15.61
CA GLN A 41 -5.54 -2.08 -14.98
C GLN A 41 -5.34 -1.86 -13.49
N ILE A 42 -4.88 -0.66 -13.09
CA ILE A 42 -4.78 -0.29 -11.68
C ILE A 42 -6.14 -0.29 -11.00
N GLU A 43 -7.15 0.31 -11.62
CA GLU A 43 -8.52 0.30 -11.10
C GLU A 43 -9.02 -1.14 -10.85
N ARG A 44 -8.73 -2.06 -11.77
CA ARG A 44 -9.09 -3.48 -11.61
C ARG A 44 -8.37 -4.12 -10.43
N LEU A 45 -7.05 -3.87 -10.27
CA LEU A 45 -6.27 -4.38 -9.15
C LEU A 45 -6.80 -3.84 -7.81
N LEU A 46 -7.10 -2.56 -7.73
CA LEU A 46 -7.68 -1.96 -6.52
C LEU A 46 -9.03 -2.61 -6.17
N ARG A 47 -9.92 -2.76 -7.14
CA ARG A 47 -11.22 -3.45 -6.92
C ARG A 47 -11.05 -4.91 -6.49
N ASN A 48 -10.09 -5.62 -7.06
CA ASN A 48 -9.80 -7.00 -6.67
C ASN A 48 -9.28 -7.05 -5.23
N SER A 49 -8.35 -6.17 -4.87
CA SER A 49 -7.82 -6.05 -3.52
C SER A 49 -8.92 -5.75 -2.50
N GLU A 50 -9.84 -4.82 -2.82
CA GLU A 50 -11.00 -4.50 -1.97
C GLU A 50 -11.95 -5.69 -1.79
N ARG A 51 -12.24 -6.44 -2.87
CA ARG A 51 -13.07 -7.66 -2.77
C ARG A 51 -12.39 -8.75 -1.95
N ALA A 52 -11.10 -8.98 -2.18
CA ALA A 52 -10.32 -9.95 -1.42
C ALA A 52 -10.26 -9.56 0.07
N ALA A 53 -10.06 -8.28 0.38
CA ALA A 53 -10.08 -7.75 1.74
C ALA A 53 -11.43 -7.97 2.44
N ASN A 54 -12.53 -7.71 1.74
CA ASN A 54 -13.88 -7.93 2.28
C ASN A 54 -14.19 -9.42 2.49
N THR A 55 -13.69 -10.29 1.59
CA THR A 55 -13.85 -11.74 1.73
C THR A 55 -13.05 -12.25 2.91
N PHE A 56 -11.78 -11.84 3.02
CA PHE A 56 -10.93 -12.17 4.15
C PHE A 56 -11.54 -11.70 5.48
N ARG A 57 -11.99 -10.45 5.57
CA ARG A 57 -12.62 -9.93 6.80
C ARG A 57 -13.78 -10.79 7.26
N ARG A 58 -14.71 -11.15 6.35
CA ARG A 58 -15.85 -12.00 6.70
C ARG A 58 -15.44 -13.38 7.19
N SER A 59 -14.50 -14.04 6.50
CA SER A 59 -14.03 -15.36 6.94
C SER A 59 -13.25 -15.29 8.25
N LEU A 60 -12.53 -14.17 8.50
CA LEU A 60 -11.85 -13.91 9.75
C LEU A 60 -12.86 -13.76 10.90
N ASP A 61 -13.87 -12.89 10.77
CA ASP A 61 -14.90 -12.67 11.76
C ASP A 61 -15.58 -14.00 12.12
N GLU A 62 -16.04 -14.78 11.12
CA GLU A 62 -16.65 -16.10 11.30
C GLU A 62 -15.73 -17.12 12.01
N SER A 63 -14.42 -17.02 11.80
CA SER A 63 -13.45 -17.92 12.42
C SER A 63 -13.12 -17.51 13.84
N LEU A 64 -13.04 -16.21 14.11
CA LEU A 64 -12.80 -15.68 15.46
C LEU A 64 -13.95 -16.04 16.41
N ASP A 65 -15.20 -15.84 15.98
CA ASP A 65 -16.41 -16.18 16.74
C ASP A 65 -16.45 -17.67 17.16
N ARG A 66 -15.82 -18.56 16.38
CA ARG A 66 -15.75 -20.00 16.69
C ARG A 66 -14.46 -20.43 17.39
N SER A 67 -13.55 -19.50 17.63
CA SER A 67 -12.23 -19.77 18.17
C SER A 67 -12.16 -19.50 19.68
N ARG A 68 -11.03 -19.90 20.29
CA ARG A 68 -10.72 -19.51 21.67
C ARG A 68 -10.30 -18.04 21.83
N LEU A 69 -10.26 -17.31 20.71
CA LEU A 69 -9.90 -15.89 20.70
C LEU A 69 -11.12 -14.99 20.90
N ASP A 70 -12.34 -15.54 20.75
CA ASP A 70 -13.60 -14.82 20.94
C ASP A 70 -13.61 -14.07 22.30
N GLY A 71 -13.91 -12.76 22.24
CA GLY A 71 -13.91 -11.86 23.39
C GLY A 71 -12.53 -11.54 23.97
N SER A 72 -11.43 -11.89 23.30
CA SER A 72 -10.08 -11.65 23.80
C SER A 72 -9.47 -10.36 23.25
N SER A 73 -8.47 -9.80 23.96
CA SER A 73 -7.68 -8.66 23.46
C SER A 73 -6.95 -8.95 22.15
N ARG A 74 -6.73 -10.22 21.81
CA ARG A 74 -6.12 -10.63 20.53
C ARG A 74 -7.09 -10.47 19.37
N GLU A 75 -8.35 -10.75 19.59
CA GLU A 75 -9.42 -10.46 18.64
C GLU A 75 -9.55 -8.95 18.42
N ASP A 76 -9.58 -8.16 19.48
CA ASP A 76 -9.59 -6.70 19.38
C ASP A 76 -8.41 -6.18 18.54
N ASN A 77 -7.20 -6.73 18.76
CA ASN A 77 -6.01 -6.32 18.04
C ASN A 77 -6.11 -6.66 16.54
N ILE A 78 -6.52 -7.87 16.16
CA ILE A 78 -6.65 -8.23 14.73
C ILE A 78 -7.75 -7.42 14.05
N ASN A 79 -8.85 -7.17 14.72
CA ASN A 79 -9.94 -6.34 14.21
C ASN A 79 -9.47 -4.91 13.96
N GLN A 80 -8.64 -4.35 14.87
CA GLN A 80 -8.02 -3.05 14.69
C GLN A 80 -7.05 -3.05 13.50
N PHE A 81 -6.21 -4.08 13.33
CA PHE A 81 -5.29 -4.17 12.20
C PHE A 81 -6.03 -4.24 10.85
N VAL A 82 -7.11 -5.02 10.79
CA VAL A 82 -7.95 -5.13 9.59
C VAL A 82 -8.63 -3.80 9.29
N LYS A 83 -9.10 -3.09 10.31
CA LYS A 83 -9.68 -1.76 10.14
C LYS A 83 -8.65 -0.77 9.56
N GLU A 84 -7.46 -0.67 10.17
CA GLU A 84 -6.39 0.22 9.71
C GLU A 84 -5.94 -0.10 8.28
N PHE A 85 -5.90 -1.38 7.94
CA PHE A 85 -5.60 -1.84 6.59
C PHE A 85 -6.68 -1.40 5.58
N ASN A 86 -7.95 -1.60 5.90
CA ASN A 86 -9.07 -1.20 5.03
C ASN A 86 -9.12 0.32 4.85
N ASP A 87 -8.86 1.09 5.91
CA ASP A 87 -8.79 2.56 5.85
C ASP A 87 -7.67 3.03 4.91
N ALA A 88 -6.50 2.37 4.97
CA ALA A 88 -5.38 2.67 4.07
C ALA A 88 -5.68 2.27 2.62
N LEU A 89 -6.31 1.12 2.39
CA LEU A 89 -6.71 0.68 1.04
C LEU A 89 -7.74 1.63 0.42
N LYS A 90 -8.71 2.09 1.22
CA LYS A 90 -9.67 3.10 0.80
C LYS A 90 -8.99 4.42 0.44
N LEU A 91 -8.06 4.89 1.28
CA LEU A 91 -7.31 6.12 1.01
C LEU A 91 -6.51 6.02 -0.29
N LEU A 92 -5.86 4.88 -0.54
CA LEU A 92 -5.17 4.62 -1.80
C LEU A 92 -6.14 4.69 -2.98
N ARG A 93 -7.34 4.12 -2.84
CA ARG A 93 -8.38 4.19 -3.85
C ARG A 93 -8.84 5.63 -4.12
N ASP A 94 -9.16 6.38 -3.08
CA ASP A 94 -9.60 7.77 -3.19
C ASP A 94 -8.54 8.64 -3.87
N ARG A 95 -7.24 8.40 -3.55
CA ARG A 95 -6.12 9.09 -4.20
C ARG A 95 -5.91 8.67 -5.65
N PHE A 96 -6.13 7.41 -5.97
CA PHE A 96 -6.10 6.94 -7.35
C PHE A 96 -7.19 7.61 -8.18
N ASP A 97 -8.42 7.64 -7.69
CA ASP A 97 -9.55 8.29 -8.35
C ASP A 97 -9.33 9.81 -8.52
N GLY A 98 -8.61 10.44 -7.58
CA GLY A 98 -8.16 11.83 -7.65
C GLY A 98 -6.86 12.07 -8.43
N HIS A 99 -6.27 11.04 -9.07
CA HIS A 99 -4.98 11.10 -9.77
C HIS A 99 -3.80 11.62 -8.91
N THR A 100 -3.85 11.34 -7.61
CA THR A 100 -2.81 11.76 -6.63
C THR A 100 -2.14 10.61 -5.92
N SER A 101 -2.46 9.35 -6.30
CA SER A 101 -1.84 8.15 -5.70
C SER A 101 -0.35 8.07 -6.02
N ILE A 102 0.43 7.66 -5.04
CA ILE A 102 1.88 7.48 -5.14
C ILE A 102 2.31 6.12 -4.55
N ALA A 103 3.54 5.70 -4.83
CA ALA A 103 4.11 4.46 -4.30
C ALA A 103 4.02 4.36 -2.76
N GLY A 104 4.22 5.48 -2.05
CA GLY A 104 4.09 5.55 -0.59
C GLY A 104 2.70 5.21 -0.04
N ASP A 105 1.64 5.39 -0.85
CA ASP A 105 0.28 4.97 -0.45
C ASP A 105 0.18 3.44 -0.46
N VAL A 106 0.79 2.79 -1.47
CA VAL A 106 0.87 1.33 -1.55
C VAL A 106 1.73 0.77 -0.41
N GLU A 107 2.89 1.36 -0.14
CA GLU A 107 3.73 0.99 1.02
C GLU A 107 2.93 1.07 2.33
N SER A 108 2.14 2.11 2.51
CA SER A 108 1.28 2.30 3.67
C SER A 108 0.25 1.18 3.84
N VAL A 109 -0.35 0.69 2.74
CA VAL A 109 -1.25 -0.47 2.73
C VAL A 109 -0.49 -1.75 3.11
N LEU A 110 0.66 -1.98 2.49
CA LEU A 110 1.48 -3.18 2.70
C LEU A 110 2.01 -3.29 4.14
N MET A 111 2.46 -2.19 4.74
CA MET A 111 2.92 -2.16 6.14
C MET A 111 1.79 -2.55 7.12
N ARG A 112 0.55 -2.16 6.84
CA ARG A 112 -0.60 -2.57 7.65
C ARG A 112 -0.96 -4.03 7.42
N ALA A 113 -0.89 -4.49 6.16
CA ALA A 113 -1.10 -5.89 5.80
C ALA A 113 -0.08 -6.82 6.48
N MET A 114 1.17 -6.38 6.66
CA MET A 114 2.20 -7.15 7.37
C MET A 114 1.82 -7.44 8.83
N ARG A 115 1.16 -6.51 9.52
CA ARG A 115 0.68 -6.74 10.90
C ARG A 115 -0.38 -7.84 10.94
N ILE A 116 -1.23 -7.92 9.92
CA ILE A 116 -2.21 -9.01 9.77
C ILE A 116 -1.47 -10.32 9.47
N ASP A 117 -0.48 -10.31 8.58
CA ASP A 117 0.32 -11.49 8.24
C ASP A 117 1.03 -12.07 9.46
N ASP A 118 1.62 -11.21 10.30
CA ASP A 118 2.24 -11.59 11.55
C ASP A 118 1.24 -12.24 12.53
N PHE A 119 0.05 -11.69 12.61
CA PHE A 119 -1.01 -12.28 13.43
C PHE A 119 -1.41 -13.67 12.91
N MET A 120 -1.65 -13.80 11.59
CA MET A 120 -2.02 -15.05 10.95
C MET A 120 -0.97 -16.16 11.11
N ARG A 121 0.32 -15.79 11.11
CA ARG A 121 1.42 -16.74 11.37
C ARG A 121 1.47 -17.23 12.81
N ARG A 122 1.17 -16.36 13.77
CA ARG A 122 1.20 -16.70 15.21
C ARG A 122 -0.06 -17.40 15.69
N HIS A 123 -1.18 -17.18 15.00
CA HIS A 123 -2.49 -17.70 15.36
C HIS A 123 -3.11 -18.41 14.16
N PRO A 124 -2.76 -19.69 13.92
CA PRO A 124 -3.31 -20.43 12.79
C PRO A 124 -4.83 -20.58 12.97
N LEU A 125 -5.58 -19.90 12.11
CA LEU A 125 -7.01 -19.99 11.98
C LEU A 125 -7.40 -21.08 10.98
N ASP A 126 -8.68 -21.24 10.71
CA ASP A 126 -9.16 -22.27 9.81
C ASP A 126 -8.65 -22.10 8.36
N ARG A 127 -8.75 -23.17 7.54
CA ARG A 127 -8.22 -23.20 6.18
C ARG A 127 -8.88 -22.18 5.24
N ARG A 128 -10.10 -21.76 5.53
CA ARG A 128 -10.82 -20.77 4.71
C ARG A 128 -10.17 -19.40 4.88
N VAL A 129 -9.96 -18.98 6.12
CA VAL A 129 -9.29 -17.70 6.43
C VAL A 129 -7.88 -17.67 5.82
N GLN A 130 -7.12 -18.77 5.94
CA GLN A 130 -5.77 -18.85 5.37
C GLN A 130 -5.77 -18.72 3.84
N ARG A 131 -6.73 -19.33 3.14
CA ARG A 131 -6.86 -19.18 1.67
C ARG A 131 -7.25 -17.76 1.28
N ASP A 132 -8.21 -17.16 1.98
CA ASP A 132 -8.68 -15.82 1.69
C ASP A 132 -7.56 -14.80 1.95
N TRP A 133 -6.78 -14.99 3.01
CA TRP A 133 -5.57 -14.21 3.26
C TRP A 133 -4.51 -14.36 2.15
N SER A 134 -4.25 -15.60 1.73
CA SER A 134 -3.30 -15.87 0.64
C SER A 134 -3.74 -15.21 -0.68
N THR A 135 -5.04 -15.21 -0.97
CA THR A 135 -5.61 -14.52 -2.14
C THR A 135 -5.38 -13.02 -2.03
N LEU A 136 -5.68 -12.42 -0.88
CA LEU A 136 -5.45 -10.98 -0.65
C LEU A 136 -3.97 -10.62 -0.78
N ARG A 137 -3.06 -11.42 -0.22
CA ARG A 137 -1.61 -11.20 -0.38
C ARG A 137 -1.19 -11.18 -1.85
N SER A 138 -1.71 -12.10 -2.65
CA SER A 138 -1.41 -12.15 -4.09
C SER A 138 -1.86 -10.88 -4.83
N GLU A 139 -3.03 -10.33 -4.50
CA GLU A 139 -3.51 -9.06 -5.07
C GLU A 139 -2.62 -7.89 -4.62
N LEU A 140 -2.18 -7.88 -3.35
CA LEU A 140 -1.27 -6.86 -2.83
C LEU A 140 0.12 -6.94 -3.45
N ASP A 141 0.63 -8.13 -3.75
CA ASP A 141 1.90 -8.33 -4.47
C ASP A 141 1.82 -7.76 -5.90
N GLN A 142 0.71 -7.98 -6.61
CA GLN A 142 0.49 -7.38 -7.92
C GLN A 142 0.40 -5.85 -7.83
N LEU A 143 -0.24 -5.33 -6.79
CA LEU A 143 -0.34 -3.89 -6.55
C LEU A 143 1.03 -3.28 -6.27
N SER A 144 1.87 -3.91 -5.43
CA SER A 144 3.23 -3.46 -5.13
C SER A 144 4.09 -3.41 -6.40
N GLN A 145 4.04 -4.45 -7.22
CA GLN A 145 4.77 -4.52 -8.48
C GLN A 145 4.33 -3.44 -9.47
N SER A 146 3.02 -3.16 -9.52
CA SER A 146 2.47 -2.16 -10.43
C SER A 146 2.93 -0.73 -10.09
N TYR A 147 3.19 -0.43 -8.81
CA TYR A 147 3.71 0.85 -8.31
C TYR A 147 5.24 0.88 -8.12
N ASN A 148 5.96 -0.16 -8.58
CA ASN A 148 7.41 -0.31 -8.38
C ASN A 148 7.85 -0.33 -6.92
N VAL A 149 6.98 -0.78 -6.01
CA VAL A 149 7.31 -0.96 -4.61
C VAL A 149 8.02 -2.29 -4.43
N ALA A 150 9.26 -2.26 -3.97
CA ALA A 150 9.98 -3.48 -3.57
C ALA A 150 9.41 -3.96 -2.24
N TRP A 151 8.72 -5.09 -2.24
CA TRP A 151 8.06 -5.62 -1.06
C TRP A 151 8.44 -7.08 -0.79
N ASN A 152 8.62 -7.41 0.48
CA ASN A 152 8.87 -8.77 0.95
C ASN A 152 8.10 -9.02 2.26
N TRP A 153 7.33 -10.10 2.33
CA TRP A 153 6.55 -10.48 3.51
C TRP A 153 7.38 -11.06 4.67
N ASN A 154 8.67 -11.26 4.47
CA ASN A 154 9.56 -11.90 5.46
C ASN A 154 10.52 -10.91 6.15
N ASN A 155 10.21 -9.63 6.11
CA ASN A 155 11.00 -8.61 6.81
C ASN A 155 10.59 -8.50 8.27
#